data_1f4a9377e77fcebfa9fd542625c0f61d
#
_entry.id   1f4a9377e77fcebfa9fd542625c0f61d
#
_cell.length_a   1.000
_cell.length_b   1.000
_cell.length_c   1.000
_cell.angle_alpha   90.00
_cell.angle_beta   90.00
_cell.angle_gamma   90.00
#
_symmetry.space_group_name_H-M   'P 1'
#
loop_
_entity.id
_entity.type
_entity.pdbx_description
1 polymer ?
#
loop_
_entity_poly.entity_id
_entity_poly.type
_entity_poly.pdbx_seq_one_letter_code
_entity_poly.pdbx_strand_id
1 'polypeptide(L)'
;MLTLINDLVWGKPLLILLLGTGLIYTLRLKFFQIRKFPFIMKKTFFSLFKDKTALKSRDCDSISQFQAVSAALAAAMGTGNIAGVATAITLGGPGAIFWMWVSAIAGMALVYGENYLGTVYRRKKHGRWYGGPMAYLENGAGSKRLACLFAVFCAFAALGMGNMTQVNSISSALDGCFGIPPLATGIAAAVIAGIIISGGIKRIGSASQALIPFLSIVYICLLYTSDAADDKA
;
A
#
# COMPACT_ATOMS: atom_id res chain seq x y z
N MET A 1 8.05 21.96 20.03
CA MET A 1 7.21 22.39 18.91
C MET A 1 7.00 21.27 17.88
N LEU A 2 8.04 20.64 17.36
CA LEU A 2 7.92 19.50 16.43
C LEU A 2 7.18 18.29 17.03
N THR A 3 7.43 17.95 18.29
CA THR A 3 6.72 16.88 19.01
C THR A 3 5.23 17.16 19.13
N LEU A 4 4.84 18.39 19.46
CA LEU A 4 3.44 18.81 19.55
C LEU A 4 2.71 18.72 18.20
N ILE A 5 3.38 19.10 17.12
CA ILE A 5 2.83 18.96 15.75
C ILE A 5 2.70 17.47 15.39
N ASN A 6 3.72 16.66 15.72
CA ASN A 6 3.67 15.23 15.49
C ASN A 6 2.51 14.56 16.25
N ASP A 7 2.33 14.85 17.53
CA ASP A 7 1.27 14.30 18.37
C ASP A 7 -0.12 14.78 17.93
N LEU A 8 -0.23 15.99 17.37
CA LEU A 8 -1.48 16.50 16.81
C LEU A 8 -1.82 15.83 15.49
N VAL A 9 -0.83 15.65 14.61
CA VAL A 9 -1.04 15.07 13.26
C VAL A 9 -1.17 13.56 13.29
N TRP A 10 -0.30 12.85 14.04
CA TRP A 10 -0.26 11.39 14.11
C TRP A 10 -0.96 10.80 15.35
N GLY A 11 -1.45 11.64 16.24
CA GLY A 11 -2.07 11.23 17.49
C GLY A 11 -3.55 10.90 17.39
N LYS A 12 -4.24 11.04 18.54
CA LYS A 12 -5.67 10.75 18.70
C LYS A 12 -6.58 11.40 17.66
N PRO A 13 -6.37 12.68 17.21
CA PRO A 13 -7.26 13.31 16.24
C PRO A 13 -7.29 12.57 14.91
N LEU A 14 -6.13 12.15 14.38
CA LEU A 14 -6.06 11.40 13.13
C LEU A 14 -6.75 10.03 13.26
N LEU A 15 -6.51 9.31 14.36
CA LEU A 15 -7.16 8.03 14.62
C LEU A 15 -8.68 8.14 14.66
N ILE A 16 -9.20 9.13 15.38
CA ILE A 16 -10.66 9.39 15.46
C ILE A 16 -11.21 9.71 14.07
N LEU A 17 -10.52 10.52 13.29
CA LEU A 17 -10.93 10.88 11.95
C LEU A 17 -10.93 9.68 11.00
N LEU A 18 -9.88 8.88 11.02
CA LEU A 18 -9.77 7.69 10.16
C LEU A 18 -10.79 6.62 10.54
N LEU A 19 -10.89 6.27 11.83
CA LEU A 19 -11.85 5.27 12.28
C LEU A 19 -13.29 5.77 12.16
N GLY A 20 -13.54 7.03 12.46
CA GLY A 20 -14.86 7.66 12.35
C GLY A 20 -15.35 7.71 10.90
N THR A 21 -14.51 8.17 9.98
CA THR A 21 -14.86 8.19 8.55
C THR A 21 -14.99 6.77 8.00
N GLY A 22 -14.12 5.83 8.37
CA GLY A 22 -14.22 4.42 8.00
C GLY A 22 -15.52 3.79 8.49
N LEU A 23 -15.93 4.09 9.72
CA LEU A 23 -17.19 3.61 10.28
C LEU A 23 -18.40 4.20 9.54
N ILE A 24 -18.40 5.53 9.29
CA ILE A 24 -19.45 6.19 8.52
C ILE A 24 -19.59 5.57 7.12
N TYR A 25 -18.48 5.34 6.42
CA TYR A 25 -18.50 4.67 5.12
C TYR A 25 -19.01 3.23 5.22
N THR A 26 -18.57 2.48 6.22
CA THR A 26 -19.02 1.09 6.45
C THR A 26 -20.53 1.03 6.67
N LEU A 27 -21.07 1.92 7.50
CA LEU A 27 -22.51 1.99 7.77
C LEU A 27 -23.29 2.45 6.53
N ARG A 28 -22.85 3.51 5.86
CA ARG A 28 -23.51 4.03 4.64
C ARG A 28 -23.48 3.02 3.50
N LEU A 29 -22.44 2.26 3.35
CA LEU A 29 -22.32 1.20 2.34
C LEU A 29 -22.94 -0.13 2.80
N LYS A 30 -23.61 -0.17 3.96
CA LYS A 30 -24.32 -1.36 4.50
C LYS A 30 -23.38 -2.57 4.59
N PHE A 31 -22.20 -2.39 5.17
CA PHE A 31 -21.18 -3.44 5.31
C PHE A 31 -20.82 -4.10 3.97
N PHE A 32 -20.65 -3.28 2.93
CA PHE A 32 -20.34 -3.73 1.57
C PHE A 32 -19.14 -4.70 1.53
N GLN A 33 -18.07 -4.40 2.27
CA GLN A 33 -16.85 -5.19 2.34
C GLN A 33 -17.12 -6.64 2.82
N ILE A 34 -18.05 -6.85 3.74
CA ILE A 34 -18.41 -8.17 4.25
C ILE A 34 -19.44 -8.83 3.30
N ARG A 35 -20.48 -8.09 2.94
CA ARG A 35 -21.61 -8.62 2.15
C ARG A 35 -21.23 -8.99 0.73
N LYS A 36 -20.30 -8.28 0.12
CA LYS A 36 -19.81 -8.54 -1.24
C LYS A 36 -18.46 -9.24 -1.29
N PHE A 37 -17.91 -9.63 -0.14
CA PHE A 37 -16.64 -10.32 -0.05
C PHE A 37 -16.52 -11.54 -0.98
N PRO A 38 -17.47 -12.50 -0.97
CA PRO A 38 -17.36 -13.66 -1.86
C PRO A 38 -17.42 -13.28 -3.35
N PHE A 39 -18.19 -12.26 -3.70
CA PHE A 39 -18.25 -11.76 -5.07
C PHE A 39 -16.93 -11.09 -5.48
N ILE A 40 -16.33 -10.30 -4.60
CA ILE A 40 -15.04 -9.62 -4.83
C ILE A 40 -13.94 -10.66 -4.99
N MET A 41 -13.88 -11.64 -4.08
CA MET A 41 -12.91 -12.74 -4.15
C MET A 41 -13.05 -13.54 -5.45
N LYS A 42 -14.27 -13.90 -5.82
CA LYS A 42 -14.53 -14.60 -7.09
C LYS A 42 -14.08 -13.79 -8.30
N LYS A 43 -14.37 -12.48 -8.30
CA LYS A 43 -14.06 -11.63 -9.45
C LYS A 43 -12.59 -11.18 -9.51
N THR A 44 -11.90 -11.11 -8.37
CA THR A 44 -10.49 -10.73 -8.31
C THR A 44 -9.58 -11.96 -8.41
N PHE A 45 -9.69 -12.90 -7.50
CA PHE A 45 -8.81 -14.07 -7.46
C PHE A 45 -9.10 -15.06 -8.57
N PHE A 46 -10.35 -15.47 -8.73
CA PHE A 46 -10.68 -16.50 -9.73
C PHE A 46 -10.61 -15.98 -11.17
N SER A 47 -10.84 -14.68 -11.41
CA SER A 47 -10.65 -14.11 -12.75
C SER A 47 -9.18 -14.04 -13.15
N LEU A 48 -8.26 -13.82 -12.19
CA LEU A 48 -6.82 -13.83 -12.44
C LEU A 48 -6.32 -15.19 -12.92
N PHE A 49 -6.92 -16.28 -12.45
CA PHE A 49 -6.54 -17.65 -12.85
C PHE A 49 -7.29 -18.15 -14.09
N LYS A 50 -8.50 -17.63 -14.36
CA LYS A 50 -9.37 -18.16 -15.41
C LYS A 50 -9.39 -17.32 -16.69
N ASP A 51 -9.15 -16.01 -16.60
CA ASP A 51 -9.21 -15.09 -17.73
C ASP A 51 -7.82 -14.69 -18.22
N LYS A 52 -7.42 -15.24 -19.37
CA LYS A 52 -6.19 -14.82 -20.07
C LYS A 52 -6.21 -13.31 -20.45
N THR A 53 -7.38 -12.69 -20.47
CA THR A 53 -7.54 -11.24 -20.70
C THR A 53 -7.14 -10.39 -19.51
N ALA A 54 -7.18 -10.92 -18.29
CA ALA A 54 -6.73 -10.23 -17.08
C ALA A 54 -5.19 -10.04 -17.05
N LEU A 55 -4.47 -10.87 -17.79
CA LEU A 55 -3.00 -10.82 -17.94
C LEU A 55 -2.56 -9.92 -19.10
N LYS A 56 -3.46 -9.58 -20.03
CA LYS A 56 -3.15 -8.72 -21.19
C LYS A 56 -3.58 -7.28 -20.94
N SER A 57 -2.71 -6.34 -21.24
CA SER A 57 -3.02 -4.92 -21.31
C SER A 57 -3.95 -4.64 -22.49
N ARG A 58 -4.99 -3.84 -22.29
CA ARG A 58 -5.96 -3.48 -23.36
C ARG A 58 -5.43 -2.42 -24.31
N ASP A 59 -4.53 -1.55 -23.84
CA ASP A 59 -3.94 -0.46 -24.62
C ASP A 59 -2.42 -0.45 -24.45
N CYS A 60 -1.73 0.11 -25.47
CA CYS A 60 -0.26 0.20 -25.45
C CYS A 60 0.31 0.93 -24.22
N ASP A 61 -0.46 1.80 -23.56
CA ASP A 61 -0.03 2.59 -22.40
C ASP A 61 -0.71 2.17 -21.08
N SER A 62 -1.48 1.08 -21.07
CA SER A 62 -2.13 0.55 -19.86
C SER A 62 -1.38 -0.64 -19.28
N ILE A 63 -1.53 -0.84 -17.98
CA ILE A 63 -1.07 -2.04 -17.27
C ILE A 63 -2.20 -3.07 -17.18
N SER A 64 -1.87 -4.35 -17.09
CA SER A 64 -2.86 -5.41 -16.92
C SER A 64 -3.50 -5.33 -15.52
N GLN A 65 -4.66 -5.98 -15.35
CA GLN A 65 -5.31 -6.02 -14.03
C GLN A 65 -4.42 -6.68 -12.98
N PHE A 66 -3.71 -7.74 -13.37
CA PHE A 66 -2.79 -8.42 -12.46
C PHE A 66 -1.60 -7.54 -12.07
N GLN A 67 -1.03 -6.80 -13.02
CA GLN A 67 0.01 -5.81 -12.74
C GLN A 67 -0.48 -4.69 -11.80
N ALA A 68 -1.70 -4.22 -12.00
CA ALA A 68 -2.28 -3.19 -11.14
C ALA A 68 -2.49 -3.69 -9.69
N VAL A 69 -3.01 -4.91 -9.53
CA VAL A 69 -3.18 -5.52 -8.19
C VAL A 69 -1.81 -5.78 -7.54
N SER A 70 -0.86 -6.33 -8.29
CA SER A 70 0.50 -6.57 -7.77
C SER A 70 1.20 -5.27 -7.37
N ALA A 71 1.08 -4.21 -8.17
CA ALA A 71 1.64 -2.90 -7.83
C ALA A 71 0.97 -2.28 -6.59
N ALA A 72 -0.35 -2.42 -6.45
CA ALA A 72 -1.07 -1.97 -5.27
C ALA A 72 -0.66 -2.75 -4.01
N LEU A 73 -0.50 -4.08 -4.11
CA LEU A 73 0.02 -4.90 -3.02
C LEU A 73 1.46 -4.52 -2.68
N ALA A 74 2.33 -4.29 -3.67
CA ALA A 74 3.71 -3.84 -3.45
C ALA A 74 3.75 -2.50 -2.69
N ALA A 75 2.87 -1.57 -3.04
CA ALA A 75 2.77 -0.28 -2.36
C ALA A 75 2.22 -0.40 -0.92
N ALA A 76 1.34 -1.37 -0.67
CA ALA A 76 0.76 -1.61 0.64
C ALA A 76 1.67 -2.44 1.56
N MET A 77 2.48 -3.34 1.00
CA MET A 77 3.41 -4.19 1.74
C MET A 77 4.72 -3.44 2.00
N GLY A 78 4.87 -2.91 3.19
CA GLY A 78 6.06 -2.21 3.63
C GLY A 78 6.60 -2.74 4.94
N THR A 79 7.65 -2.11 5.47
CA THR A 79 8.24 -2.41 6.78
C THR A 79 7.24 -2.29 7.92
N GLY A 80 6.20 -1.46 7.79
CA GLY A 80 5.11 -1.34 8.74
C GLY A 80 4.34 -2.64 8.97
N ASN A 81 4.22 -3.49 7.95
CA ASN A 81 3.50 -4.76 8.05
C ASN A 81 4.32 -5.88 8.73
N ILE A 82 5.61 -5.69 8.88
CA ILE A 82 6.51 -6.65 9.54
C ILE A 82 6.97 -6.06 10.88
N ALA A 83 7.85 -5.07 10.85
CA ALA A 83 8.40 -4.44 12.04
C ALA A 83 7.33 -3.68 12.85
N GLY A 84 6.41 -2.98 12.18
CA GLY A 84 5.34 -2.24 12.84
C GLY A 84 4.35 -3.16 13.56
N VAL A 85 4.02 -4.31 12.98
CA VAL A 85 3.16 -5.31 13.63
C VAL A 85 3.86 -5.93 14.82
N ALA A 86 5.13 -6.32 14.68
CA ALA A 86 5.94 -6.83 15.79
C ALA A 86 6.00 -5.83 16.95
N THR A 87 6.27 -4.55 16.65
CA THR A 87 6.28 -3.47 17.65
C THR A 87 4.90 -3.29 18.32
N ALA A 88 3.82 -3.35 17.53
CA ALA A 88 2.47 -3.23 18.06
C ALA A 88 2.12 -4.37 19.03
N ILE A 89 2.56 -5.60 18.75
CA ILE A 89 2.36 -6.76 19.61
C ILE A 89 3.20 -6.65 20.89
N THR A 90 4.47 -6.23 20.77
CA THR A 90 5.35 -6.07 21.93
C THR A 90 4.88 -4.97 22.88
N LEU A 91 4.33 -3.88 22.37
CA LEU A 91 3.83 -2.76 23.18
C LEU A 91 2.40 -2.95 23.68
N GLY A 92 1.53 -3.51 22.85
CA GLY A 92 0.09 -3.62 23.11
C GLY A 92 -0.38 -5.02 23.50
N GLY A 93 0.52 -6.01 23.51
CA GLY A 93 0.19 -7.41 23.78
C GLY A 93 -0.71 -8.04 22.70
N PRO A 94 -1.23 -9.26 22.95
CA PRO A 94 -2.06 -9.99 21.97
C PRO A 94 -3.33 -9.24 21.53
N GLY A 95 -3.87 -8.37 22.41
CA GLY A 95 -5.03 -7.52 22.10
C GLY A 95 -4.81 -6.54 20.95
N ALA A 96 -3.56 -6.19 20.64
CA ALA A 96 -3.23 -5.33 19.52
C ALA A 96 -3.72 -5.92 18.18
N ILE A 97 -3.62 -7.23 17.99
CA ILE A 97 -4.06 -7.93 16.77
C ILE A 97 -5.56 -7.75 16.55
N PHE A 98 -6.35 -7.87 17.59
CA PHE A 98 -7.80 -7.65 17.50
C PHE A 98 -8.13 -6.23 17.00
N TRP A 99 -7.50 -5.21 17.58
CA TRP A 99 -7.71 -3.82 17.17
C TRP A 99 -7.20 -3.53 15.77
N MET A 100 -6.13 -4.20 15.35
CA MET A 100 -5.65 -4.15 13.96
C MET A 100 -6.68 -4.70 12.97
N TRP A 101 -7.36 -5.79 13.30
CA TRP A 101 -8.45 -6.32 12.46
C TRP A 101 -9.65 -5.36 12.39
N VAL A 102 -10.05 -4.79 13.52
CA VAL A 102 -11.13 -3.80 13.56
C VAL A 102 -10.80 -2.59 12.70
N SER A 103 -9.58 -2.06 12.82
CA SER A 103 -9.12 -0.93 12.01
C SER A 103 -9.01 -1.28 10.53
N ALA A 104 -8.61 -2.51 10.19
CA ALA A 104 -8.55 -2.99 8.80
C ALA A 104 -9.93 -3.02 8.12
N ILE A 105 -10.97 -3.42 8.84
CA ILE A 105 -12.35 -3.40 8.32
C ILE A 105 -12.78 -1.97 7.98
N ALA A 106 -12.50 -1.01 8.86
CA ALA A 106 -12.77 0.41 8.61
C ALA A 106 -11.90 0.94 7.44
N GLY A 107 -10.63 0.56 7.40
CA GLY A 107 -9.70 0.92 6.34
C GLY A 107 -10.13 0.42 4.95
N MET A 108 -10.66 -0.80 4.86
CA MET A 108 -11.18 -1.33 3.59
C MET A 108 -12.30 -0.45 2.99
N ALA A 109 -13.18 0.09 3.83
CA ALA A 109 -14.25 0.99 3.37
C ALA A 109 -13.70 2.32 2.87
N LEU A 110 -12.66 2.86 3.52
CA LEU A 110 -11.98 4.10 3.09
C LEU A 110 -11.29 3.91 1.73
N VAL A 111 -10.50 2.86 1.58
CA VAL A 111 -9.80 2.53 0.33
C VAL A 111 -10.79 2.32 -0.82
N TYR A 112 -11.93 1.67 -0.55
CA TYR A 112 -12.99 1.54 -1.54
C TYR A 112 -13.54 2.90 -1.97
N GLY A 113 -13.84 3.78 -1.02
CA GLY A 113 -14.31 5.15 -1.30
C GLY A 113 -13.30 5.96 -2.11
N GLU A 114 -12.04 5.90 -1.74
CA GLU A 114 -10.95 6.59 -2.43
C GLU A 114 -10.80 6.11 -3.89
N ASN A 115 -10.76 4.79 -4.10
CA ASN A 115 -10.67 4.21 -5.45
C ASN A 115 -11.91 4.54 -6.29
N TYR A 116 -13.10 4.54 -5.69
CA TYR A 116 -14.33 4.93 -6.37
C TYR A 116 -14.27 6.39 -6.82
N LEU A 117 -13.90 7.32 -5.96
CA LEU A 117 -13.71 8.72 -6.30
C LEU A 117 -12.63 8.91 -7.38
N GLY A 118 -11.51 8.19 -7.28
CA GLY A 118 -10.44 8.21 -8.25
C GLY A 118 -10.88 7.76 -9.65
N THR A 119 -11.85 6.84 -9.73
CA THR A 119 -12.39 6.38 -11.02
C THR A 119 -13.49 7.29 -11.56
N VAL A 120 -14.37 7.81 -10.73
CA VAL A 120 -15.48 8.71 -11.14
C VAL A 120 -14.96 10.04 -11.66
N TYR A 121 -14.00 10.64 -10.98
CA TYR A 121 -13.43 11.94 -11.35
C TYR A 121 -12.24 11.85 -12.30
N ARG A 122 -11.96 10.67 -12.82
CA ARG A 122 -10.89 10.46 -13.81
C ARG A 122 -11.18 11.21 -15.12
N ARG A 123 -10.20 11.91 -15.64
CA ARG A 123 -10.27 12.63 -16.92
C ARG A 123 -9.13 12.25 -17.85
N LYS A 124 -9.38 12.36 -19.16
CA LYS A 124 -8.36 12.17 -20.18
C LYS A 124 -7.74 13.54 -20.51
N LYS A 125 -6.42 13.69 -20.29
CA LYS A 125 -5.65 14.88 -20.64
C LYS A 125 -4.48 14.46 -21.55
N HIS A 126 -4.32 15.12 -22.71
CA HIS A 126 -3.25 14.82 -23.67
C HIS A 126 -3.13 13.32 -24.03
N GLY A 127 -4.26 12.65 -24.24
CA GLY A 127 -4.30 11.23 -24.59
C GLY A 127 -4.08 10.27 -23.41
N ARG A 128 -3.67 10.75 -22.24
CA ARG A 128 -3.44 9.94 -21.03
C ARG A 128 -4.55 10.11 -19.99
N TRP A 129 -4.84 9.04 -19.28
CA TRP A 129 -5.80 9.08 -18.18
C TRP A 129 -5.16 9.69 -16.93
N TYR A 130 -5.81 10.72 -16.40
CA TYR A 130 -5.44 11.41 -15.17
C TYR A 130 -6.51 11.15 -14.11
N GLY A 131 -6.12 10.57 -12.99
CA GLY A 131 -7.02 10.21 -11.88
C GLY A 131 -6.30 10.28 -10.53
N GLY A 132 -6.97 9.82 -9.48
CA GLY A 132 -6.45 9.81 -8.12
C GLY A 132 -6.83 11.05 -7.30
N PRO A 133 -6.21 11.24 -6.10
CA PRO A 133 -6.59 12.30 -5.16
C PRO A 133 -6.59 13.70 -5.75
N MET A 134 -5.57 14.05 -6.52
CA MET A 134 -5.50 15.35 -7.18
C MET A 134 -6.68 15.61 -8.12
N ALA A 135 -7.10 14.57 -8.89
CA ALA A 135 -8.19 14.69 -9.84
C ALA A 135 -9.55 14.89 -9.16
N TYR A 136 -9.85 14.17 -8.08
CA TYR A 136 -11.11 14.38 -7.38
C TYR A 136 -11.13 15.63 -6.50
N LEU A 137 -10.00 16.11 -6.01
CA LEU A 137 -9.90 17.42 -5.34
C LEU A 137 -10.10 18.57 -6.34
N GLU A 138 -9.54 18.48 -7.54
CA GLU A 138 -9.70 19.49 -8.59
C GLU A 138 -11.12 19.46 -9.17
N ASN A 139 -11.63 18.28 -9.55
CA ASN A 139 -12.87 18.15 -10.30
C ASN A 139 -14.11 17.87 -9.42
N GLY A 140 -13.93 17.25 -8.24
CA GLY A 140 -15.00 16.93 -7.31
C GLY A 140 -15.22 18.01 -6.27
N ALA A 141 -14.16 18.45 -5.60
CA ALA A 141 -14.21 19.54 -4.63
C ALA A 141 -14.07 20.94 -5.27
N GLY A 142 -13.77 21.03 -6.57
CA GLY A 142 -13.63 22.28 -7.33
C GLY A 142 -12.43 23.14 -6.92
N SER A 143 -11.49 22.61 -6.15
CA SER A 143 -10.38 23.38 -5.58
C SER A 143 -9.02 22.93 -6.12
N LYS A 144 -8.49 23.69 -7.08
CA LYS A 144 -7.12 23.52 -7.58
C LYS A 144 -6.06 23.74 -6.50
N ARG A 145 -6.35 24.64 -5.53
CA ARG A 145 -5.39 24.92 -4.43
C ARG A 145 -5.20 23.69 -3.54
N LEU A 146 -6.28 23.00 -3.18
CA LEU A 146 -6.22 21.76 -2.40
C LEU A 146 -5.50 20.63 -3.17
N ALA A 147 -5.76 20.50 -4.47
CA ALA A 147 -5.08 19.52 -5.30
C ALA A 147 -3.55 19.77 -5.38
N CYS A 148 -3.14 21.03 -5.53
CA CYS A 148 -1.73 21.40 -5.55
C CYS A 148 -1.07 21.16 -4.17
N LEU A 149 -1.72 21.55 -3.09
CA LEU A 149 -1.24 21.37 -1.72
C LEU A 149 -1.08 19.88 -1.38
N PHE A 150 -2.06 19.07 -1.78
CA PHE A 150 -1.96 17.61 -1.67
C PHE A 150 -0.77 17.05 -2.45
N ALA A 151 -0.55 17.52 -3.70
CA ALA A 151 0.56 17.06 -4.52
C ALA A 151 1.92 17.35 -3.88
N VAL A 152 2.08 18.54 -3.30
CA VAL A 152 3.30 18.95 -2.60
C VAL A 152 3.54 18.07 -1.37
N PHE A 153 2.53 17.90 -0.52
CA PHE A 153 2.66 17.04 0.66
C PHE A 153 2.90 15.57 0.29
N CYS A 154 2.25 15.08 -0.76
CA CYS A 154 2.47 13.72 -1.26
C CYS A 154 3.90 13.51 -1.75
N ALA A 155 4.50 14.52 -2.42
CA ALA A 155 5.91 14.45 -2.84
C ALA A 155 6.86 14.39 -1.65
N PHE A 156 6.66 15.23 -0.62
CA PHE A 156 7.46 15.16 0.61
C PHE A 156 7.26 13.85 1.37
N ALA A 157 6.04 13.35 1.47
CA ALA A 157 5.75 12.07 2.11
C ALA A 157 6.41 10.90 1.38
N ALA A 158 6.43 10.92 0.04
CA ALA A 158 7.09 9.90 -0.76
C ALA A 158 8.60 9.88 -0.55
N LEU A 159 9.24 11.04 -0.40
CA LEU A 159 10.67 11.14 -0.09
C LEU A 159 10.98 10.59 1.30
N GLY A 160 10.21 10.95 2.32
CA GLY A 160 10.41 10.52 3.70
C GLY A 160 9.96 9.08 3.95
N MET A 161 8.66 8.89 4.10
CA MET A 161 8.09 7.59 4.48
C MET A 161 8.17 6.53 3.38
N GLY A 162 8.07 6.92 2.11
CA GLY A 162 8.04 5.98 1.00
C GLY A 162 9.37 5.31 0.73
N ASN A 163 10.48 6.02 0.92
CA ASN A 163 11.81 5.55 0.55
C ASN A 163 12.75 5.38 1.74
N MET A 164 12.91 6.40 2.58
CA MET A 164 13.94 6.40 3.62
C MET A 164 13.74 5.31 4.66
N THR A 165 12.51 5.11 5.13
CA THR A 165 12.19 4.07 6.12
C THR A 165 12.42 2.66 5.58
N GLN A 166 12.07 2.42 4.31
CA GLN A 166 12.25 1.11 3.67
C GLN A 166 13.73 0.78 3.51
N VAL A 167 14.51 1.72 2.96
CA VAL A 167 15.96 1.53 2.74
C VAL A 167 16.69 1.39 4.07
N ASN A 168 16.31 2.16 5.10
CA ASN A 168 16.89 2.06 6.43
C ASN A 168 16.66 0.66 7.04
N SER A 169 15.45 0.11 6.93
CA SER A 169 15.16 -1.22 7.48
C SER A 169 15.92 -2.33 6.73
N ILE A 170 16.01 -2.24 5.40
CA ILE A 170 16.80 -3.18 4.60
C ILE A 170 18.28 -3.10 4.99
N SER A 171 18.80 -1.88 5.09
CA SER A 171 20.19 -1.62 5.45
C SER A 171 20.54 -2.15 6.85
N SER A 172 19.67 -1.89 7.83
CA SER A 172 19.88 -2.38 9.20
C SER A 172 19.82 -3.90 9.28
N ALA A 173 18.94 -4.55 8.51
CA ALA A 173 18.87 -6.01 8.46
C ALA A 173 20.12 -6.63 7.82
N LEU A 174 20.62 -6.06 6.72
CA LEU A 174 21.81 -6.56 6.03
C LEU A 174 23.09 -6.29 6.83
N ASP A 175 23.18 -5.17 7.52
CA ASP A 175 24.31 -4.88 8.43
C ASP A 175 24.32 -5.86 9.61
N GLY A 176 23.17 -6.07 10.26
CA GLY A 176 23.05 -7.00 11.39
C GLY A 176 23.29 -8.47 11.05
N CYS A 177 22.88 -8.92 9.85
CA CYS A 177 23.01 -10.34 9.46
C CYS A 177 24.31 -10.65 8.73
N PHE A 178 24.81 -9.73 7.90
CA PHE A 178 25.93 -9.98 6.98
C PHE A 178 27.08 -9.00 7.15
N GLY A 179 26.97 -8.01 8.01
CA GLY A 179 27.99 -6.95 8.19
C GLY A 179 28.18 -6.06 6.98
N ILE A 180 27.15 -5.94 6.11
CA ILE A 180 27.22 -5.12 4.90
C ILE A 180 27.02 -3.66 5.28
N PRO A 181 27.98 -2.75 4.94
CA PRO A 181 27.85 -1.35 5.34
C PRO A 181 26.61 -0.69 4.73
N PRO A 182 25.90 0.16 5.51
CA PRO A 182 24.64 0.82 5.08
C PRO A 182 24.78 1.60 3.77
N LEU A 183 25.96 2.19 3.53
CA LEU A 183 26.22 2.92 2.28
C LEU A 183 26.17 2.01 1.05
N ALA A 184 26.76 0.82 1.13
CA ALA A 184 26.75 -0.14 0.01
C ALA A 184 25.33 -0.61 -0.29
N THR A 185 24.54 -0.94 0.75
CA THR A 185 23.13 -1.30 0.63
C THR A 185 22.30 -0.18 0.01
N GLY A 186 22.51 1.07 0.45
CA GLY A 186 21.82 2.23 -0.08
C GLY A 186 22.10 2.46 -1.56
N ILE A 187 23.36 2.36 -1.98
CA ILE A 187 23.76 2.51 -3.39
C ILE A 187 23.15 1.38 -4.24
N ALA A 188 23.23 0.13 -3.78
CA ALA A 188 22.64 -0.99 -4.50
C ALA A 188 21.12 -0.84 -4.68
N ALA A 189 20.42 -0.46 -3.61
CA ALA A 189 18.98 -0.20 -3.66
C ALA A 189 18.63 0.94 -4.63
N ALA A 190 19.39 2.04 -4.60
CA ALA A 190 19.20 3.18 -5.50
C ALA A 190 19.40 2.79 -6.98
N VAL A 191 20.42 2.00 -7.28
CA VAL A 191 20.70 1.53 -8.65
C VAL A 191 19.57 0.62 -9.13
N ILE A 192 19.15 -0.37 -8.34
CA ILE A 192 18.06 -1.29 -8.70
C ILE A 192 16.75 -0.52 -8.91
N ALA A 193 16.39 0.36 -7.98
CA ALA A 193 15.21 1.20 -8.10
C ALA A 193 15.27 2.10 -9.34
N GLY A 194 16.41 2.74 -9.59
CA GLY A 194 16.64 3.60 -10.77
C GLY A 194 16.44 2.84 -12.08
N ILE A 195 16.97 1.62 -12.19
CA ILE A 195 16.79 0.75 -13.36
C ILE A 195 15.30 0.39 -13.56
N ILE A 196 14.56 0.10 -12.50
CA ILE A 196 13.13 -0.23 -12.60
C ILE A 196 12.33 0.99 -13.00
N ILE A 197 12.55 2.14 -12.35
CA ILE A 197 11.81 3.38 -12.56
C ILE A 197 12.04 3.95 -13.96
N SER A 198 13.26 3.84 -14.51
CA SER A 198 13.58 4.34 -15.86
C SER A 198 12.73 3.70 -16.97
N GLY A 199 12.19 2.50 -16.75
CA GLY A 199 11.27 1.82 -17.67
C GLY A 199 9.79 2.23 -17.55
N GLY A 200 9.47 3.19 -16.66
CA GLY A 200 8.12 3.70 -16.45
C GLY A 200 7.15 2.69 -15.83
N ILE A 201 5.86 3.04 -15.84
CA ILE A 201 4.81 2.32 -15.12
C ILE A 201 4.68 0.84 -15.55
N LYS A 202 4.98 0.52 -16.80
CA LYS A 202 4.94 -0.87 -17.30
C LYS A 202 6.02 -1.73 -16.66
N ARG A 203 7.23 -1.19 -16.54
CA ARG A 203 8.35 -1.90 -15.94
C ARG A 203 8.16 -2.08 -14.44
N ILE A 204 7.64 -1.06 -13.76
CA ILE A 204 7.24 -1.14 -12.36
C ILE A 204 6.16 -2.21 -12.17
N GLY A 205 5.12 -2.22 -13.02
CA GLY A 205 4.06 -3.23 -13.01
C GLY A 205 4.58 -4.64 -13.23
N SER A 206 5.50 -4.83 -14.20
CA SER A 206 6.11 -6.14 -14.46
C SER A 206 7.00 -6.63 -13.33
N ALA A 207 7.80 -5.74 -12.73
CA ALA A 207 8.63 -6.06 -11.57
C ALA A 207 7.77 -6.46 -10.37
N SER A 208 6.71 -5.70 -10.07
CA SER A 208 5.77 -6.01 -9.00
C SER A 208 5.04 -7.33 -9.24
N GLN A 209 4.63 -7.60 -10.49
CA GLN A 209 3.97 -8.85 -10.88
C GLN A 209 4.84 -10.09 -10.65
N ALA A 210 6.15 -9.97 -10.85
CA ALA A 210 7.09 -11.08 -10.65
C ALA A 210 7.44 -11.24 -9.16
N LEU A 211 7.74 -10.13 -8.48
CA LEU A 211 8.26 -10.13 -7.11
C LEU A 211 7.19 -10.45 -6.06
N ILE A 212 5.99 -9.87 -6.16
CA ILE A 212 4.98 -9.96 -5.10
C ILE A 212 4.50 -11.40 -4.85
N PRO A 213 4.12 -12.21 -5.85
CA PRO A 213 3.72 -13.58 -5.59
C PRO A 213 4.86 -14.42 -4.99
N PHE A 214 6.08 -14.23 -5.49
CA PHE A 214 7.25 -14.91 -4.97
C PHE A 214 7.53 -14.56 -3.51
N LEU A 215 7.58 -13.26 -3.19
CA LEU A 215 7.79 -12.79 -1.82
C LEU A 215 6.68 -13.23 -0.87
N SER A 216 5.42 -13.26 -1.34
CA SER A 216 4.29 -13.73 -0.53
C SER A 216 4.43 -15.21 -0.16
N ILE A 217 4.85 -16.05 -1.10
CA ILE A 217 5.09 -17.48 -0.84
C ILE A 217 6.25 -17.65 0.16
N VAL A 218 7.38 -16.98 -0.08
CA VAL A 218 8.55 -17.05 0.80
C VAL A 218 8.17 -16.58 2.21
N TYR A 219 7.43 -15.48 2.34
CA TYR A 219 7.00 -14.96 3.64
C TYR A 219 6.10 -15.96 4.39
N ILE A 220 5.12 -16.56 3.72
CA ILE A 220 4.24 -17.58 4.33
C ILE A 220 5.05 -18.80 4.76
N CYS A 221 5.98 -19.27 3.91
CA CYS A 221 6.85 -20.40 4.26
C CYS A 221 7.74 -20.11 5.46
N LEU A 222 8.33 -18.90 5.54
CA LEU A 222 9.17 -18.50 6.66
C LEU A 222 8.38 -18.41 7.97
N LEU A 223 7.18 -17.84 7.94
CA LEU A 223 6.31 -17.79 9.10
C LEU A 223 5.93 -19.19 9.59
N TYR A 224 5.56 -20.09 8.69
CA TYR A 224 5.20 -21.45 9.03
C TYR A 224 6.38 -22.23 9.64
N THR A 225 7.59 -22.07 9.10
CA THR A 225 8.79 -22.73 9.63
C THR A 225 9.20 -22.18 10.99
N SER A 226 9.03 -20.88 11.24
CA SER A 226 9.31 -20.26 12.55
C SER A 226 8.33 -20.76 13.60
N ASP A 227 7.05 -20.80 13.31
CA ASP A 227 6.00 -21.31 14.20
C ASP A 227 6.23 -22.78 14.56
N ALA A 228 6.54 -23.62 13.56
CA ALA A 228 6.86 -25.04 13.77
C ALA A 228 8.16 -25.29 14.54
N ALA A 229 9.09 -24.33 14.58
CA ALA A 229 10.30 -24.41 15.38
C ALA A 229 10.05 -24.09 16.85
N ASP A 230 9.18 -23.11 17.14
CA ASP A 230 8.80 -22.72 18.49
C ASP A 230 7.95 -23.80 19.19
N ASP A 231 7.09 -24.52 18.44
CA ASP A 231 6.31 -25.64 18.96
C ASP A 231 7.17 -26.86 19.40
N LYS A 232 8.41 -26.95 18.93
CA LYS A 232 9.35 -28.02 19.31
C LYS A 232 10.31 -27.65 20.44
N ALA A 233 10.32 -26.41 20.83
CA ALA A 233 11.19 -25.89 21.90
C ALA A 233 10.45 -25.84 23.24
#